data_e2f52c143a28b10f7d53d93f556a8218
#
_entry.id   e2f52c143a28b10f7d53d93f556a8218
#
_cell.length_a   1.000
_cell.length_b   1.000
_cell.length_c   1.000
_cell.angle_alpha   90.00
_cell.angle_beta   90.00
_cell.angle_gamma   90.00
#
_symmetry.space_group_name_H-M   'P 1'
#
loop_
_entity.id
_entity.type
_entity.pdbx_description
1 polymer ?
#
loop_
_entity_poly.entity_id
_entity_poly.type
_entity_poly.pdbx_seq_one_letter_code
_entity_poly.pdbx_strand_id
1 'polypeptide(L)'
;MNATVNRHWRSFKWATWLGWQIESNWTEPWLFAVYSVVKPVAGAFILVFMYLVFAAIGGPQSALATEAGLARFNFVYIGNAFFIFVGNTLFGTFQVIQADREWYQTLRYVYMSPVSYYTYIVGRAATKVLVAAFAVFITLGFGVAFLDVRIDLSLGEIPLFLAAFLLGMFTLVGIGVCLAALSFLTARHIHGLAEGIPGLFYLFCGVLFPLTVLPDWGQSLGHAIPLTYWFELIRRTVMPSAFWETIPTGLEGVEPLVVLLALAVSATVFFLLSIGLFRLMEYLARKAGKLDMTTSY
;
A
#
# COMPACT_ATOMS: atom_id res chain seq x y z
N MET A 1 -19.49 10.00 -25.52
CA MET A 1 -18.35 9.91 -24.57
C MET A 1 -17.18 10.62 -25.23
N ASN A 2 -16.69 11.69 -24.62
CA ASN A 2 -15.74 12.63 -25.25
C ASN A 2 -14.43 11.96 -25.67
N ALA A 3 -13.91 12.31 -26.86
CA ALA A 3 -12.67 11.76 -27.43
C ALA A 3 -11.47 11.84 -26.45
N THR A 4 -11.43 12.85 -25.60
CA THR A 4 -10.43 13.04 -24.54
C THR A 4 -10.50 11.95 -23.46
N VAL A 5 -11.71 11.60 -22.97
CA VAL A 5 -11.91 10.55 -21.95
C VAL A 5 -11.49 9.20 -22.52
N ASN A 6 -11.84 8.91 -23.76
CA ASN A 6 -11.46 7.66 -24.42
C ASN A 6 -9.93 7.56 -24.61
N ARG A 7 -9.25 8.68 -24.88
CA ARG A 7 -7.79 8.72 -24.96
C ARG A 7 -7.13 8.42 -23.61
N HIS A 8 -7.58 9.03 -22.51
CA HIS A 8 -7.03 8.77 -21.18
C HIS A 8 -7.27 7.33 -20.74
N TRP A 9 -8.47 6.77 -20.99
CA TRP A 9 -8.78 5.39 -20.70
C TRP A 9 -7.90 4.39 -21.48
N ARG A 10 -7.69 4.62 -22.76
CA ARG A 10 -6.79 3.80 -23.56
C ARG A 10 -5.35 3.89 -23.08
N SER A 11 -4.87 5.09 -22.74
CA SER A 11 -3.54 5.31 -22.20
C SER A 11 -3.35 4.59 -20.87
N PHE A 12 -4.31 4.69 -19.95
CA PHE A 12 -4.32 3.96 -18.69
C PHE A 12 -4.25 2.44 -18.91
N LYS A 13 -5.12 1.90 -19.76
CA LYS A 13 -5.14 0.46 -20.07
C LYS A 13 -3.80 -0.05 -20.59
N TRP A 14 -3.19 0.67 -21.54
CA TRP A 14 -1.92 0.27 -22.12
C TRP A 14 -0.75 0.47 -21.15
N ALA A 15 -0.78 1.49 -20.31
CA ALA A 15 0.21 1.67 -19.26
C ALA A 15 0.14 0.57 -18.19
N THR A 16 -1.07 0.15 -17.81
CA THR A 16 -1.27 -0.99 -16.90
C THR A 16 -0.76 -2.29 -17.52
N TRP A 17 -1.07 -2.53 -18.81
CA TRP A 17 -0.55 -3.70 -19.52
C TRP A 17 0.98 -3.70 -19.61
N LEU A 18 1.59 -2.57 -19.97
CA LEU A 18 3.05 -2.42 -19.99
C LEU A 18 3.65 -2.68 -18.62
N GLY A 19 3.03 -2.14 -17.57
CA GLY A 19 3.44 -2.39 -16.19
C GLY A 19 3.44 -3.88 -15.86
N TRP A 20 2.39 -4.59 -16.24
CA TRP A 20 2.30 -6.04 -16.05
C TRP A 20 3.40 -6.79 -16.78
N GLN A 21 3.66 -6.44 -18.04
CA GLN A 21 4.75 -7.05 -18.83
C GLN A 21 6.11 -6.83 -18.18
N ILE A 22 6.38 -5.63 -17.65
CA ILE A 22 7.63 -5.35 -16.95
C ILE A 22 7.76 -6.17 -15.67
N GLU A 23 6.67 -6.33 -14.90
CA GLU A 23 6.70 -7.11 -13.64
C GLU A 23 6.79 -8.62 -13.88
N SER A 24 6.13 -9.14 -14.92
CA SER A 24 6.04 -10.59 -15.15
C SER A 24 7.10 -11.16 -16.07
N ASN A 25 7.66 -10.36 -17.01
CA ASN A 25 8.56 -10.84 -18.04
C ASN A 25 10.04 -10.59 -17.78
N TRP A 26 10.42 -10.11 -16.58
CA TRP A 26 11.84 -9.95 -16.25
C TRP A 26 12.54 -11.29 -15.98
N THR A 27 11.76 -12.36 -15.83
CA THR A 27 12.27 -13.72 -15.57
C THR A 27 11.35 -14.76 -16.22
N GLU A 28 11.74 -16.03 -16.15
CA GLU A 28 10.90 -17.16 -16.54
C GLU A 28 9.56 -17.15 -15.80
N PRO A 29 8.41 -17.45 -16.46
CA PRO A 29 7.09 -17.38 -15.82
C PRO A 29 6.96 -18.21 -14.55
N TRP A 30 7.63 -19.36 -14.47
CA TRP A 30 7.61 -20.19 -13.27
C TRP A 30 8.41 -19.57 -12.12
N LEU A 31 9.53 -18.88 -12.40
CA LEU A 31 10.30 -18.15 -11.39
C LEU A 31 9.47 -16.97 -10.84
N PHE A 32 8.76 -16.27 -11.71
CA PHE A 32 7.83 -15.22 -11.27
C PHE A 32 6.76 -15.79 -10.33
N ALA A 33 6.17 -16.95 -10.64
CA ALA A 33 5.21 -17.63 -9.77
C ALA A 33 5.83 -18.00 -8.42
N VAL A 34 7.03 -18.59 -8.41
CA VAL A 34 7.77 -18.93 -7.17
C VAL A 34 8.05 -17.69 -6.34
N TYR A 35 8.56 -16.61 -6.94
CA TYR A 35 8.83 -15.35 -6.23
C TYR A 35 7.57 -14.73 -5.62
N SER A 36 6.45 -14.80 -6.36
CA SER A 36 5.16 -14.28 -5.93
C SER A 36 4.60 -15.02 -4.71
N VAL A 37 5.01 -16.28 -4.49
CA VAL A 37 4.61 -17.09 -3.33
C VAL A 37 5.63 -17.01 -2.20
N VAL A 38 6.91 -17.19 -2.50
CA VAL A 38 7.97 -17.31 -1.48
C VAL A 38 8.13 -16.03 -0.67
N LYS A 39 8.12 -14.87 -1.32
CA LYS A 39 8.30 -13.58 -0.65
C LYS A 39 7.20 -13.27 0.39
N PRO A 40 5.89 -13.34 0.05
CA PRO A 40 4.82 -13.15 1.02
C PRO A 40 4.84 -14.19 2.16
N VAL A 41 5.06 -15.47 1.83
CA VAL A 41 5.11 -16.55 2.81
C VAL A 41 6.29 -16.39 3.78
N ALA A 42 7.47 -16.03 3.28
CA ALA A 42 8.63 -15.72 4.13
C ALA A 42 8.34 -14.56 5.10
N GLY A 43 7.66 -13.51 4.63
CA GLY A 43 7.20 -12.41 5.49
C GLY A 43 6.22 -12.88 6.56
N ALA A 44 5.29 -13.78 6.22
CA ALA A 44 4.36 -14.38 7.17
C ALA A 44 5.10 -15.21 8.24
N PHE A 45 6.11 -15.99 7.87
CA PHE A 45 6.92 -16.76 8.82
C PHE A 45 7.66 -15.88 9.83
N ILE A 46 8.16 -14.71 9.42
CA ILE A 46 8.79 -13.76 10.36
C ILE A 46 7.82 -13.39 11.47
N LEU A 47 6.57 -13.09 11.14
CA LEU A 47 5.53 -12.78 12.14
C LEU A 47 5.23 -13.96 13.05
N VAL A 48 5.15 -15.17 12.50
CA VAL A 48 4.94 -16.40 13.28
C VAL A 48 6.06 -16.60 14.28
N PHE A 49 7.32 -16.55 13.84
CA PHE A 49 8.46 -16.71 14.72
C PHE A 49 8.53 -15.62 15.77
N MET A 50 8.30 -14.36 15.40
CA MET A 50 8.21 -13.26 16.33
C MET A 50 7.15 -13.52 17.40
N TYR A 51 5.96 -13.97 16.99
CA TYR A 51 4.88 -14.28 17.92
C TYR A 51 5.23 -15.47 18.82
N LEU A 52 5.83 -16.54 18.31
CA LEU A 52 6.26 -17.70 19.10
C LEU A 52 7.31 -17.31 20.15
N VAL A 53 8.25 -16.42 19.79
CA VAL A 53 9.24 -15.90 20.74
C VAL A 53 8.56 -15.12 21.85
N PHE A 54 7.62 -14.21 21.51
CA PHE A 54 6.86 -13.47 22.52
C PHE A 54 6.01 -14.37 23.42
N ALA A 55 5.39 -15.41 22.84
CA ALA A 55 4.63 -16.40 23.61
C ALA A 55 5.54 -17.20 24.59
N ALA A 56 6.74 -17.56 24.15
CA ALA A 56 7.70 -18.27 24.99
C ALA A 56 8.24 -17.41 26.17
N ILE A 57 8.44 -16.09 25.94
CA ILE A 57 8.92 -15.17 26.96
C ILE A 57 7.79 -14.75 27.93
N GLY A 58 6.59 -14.51 27.39
CA GLY A 58 5.43 -14.00 28.16
C GLY A 58 4.65 -15.04 28.96
N GLY A 59 5.02 -16.32 28.85
CA GLY A 59 4.37 -17.42 29.59
C GLY A 59 3.00 -17.86 29.03
N PRO A 60 2.29 -18.77 29.72
CA PRO A 60 1.08 -19.42 29.20
C PRO A 60 -0.10 -18.50 28.87
N GLN A 61 -0.16 -17.32 29.49
CA GLN A 61 -1.25 -16.34 29.26
C GLN A 61 -1.08 -15.53 27.97
N SER A 62 0.12 -15.48 27.41
CA SER A 62 0.43 -14.82 26.14
C SER A 62 0.37 -15.77 24.94
N ALA A 63 0.10 -17.04 25.18
CA ALA A 63 0.15 -18.09 24.18
C ALA A 63 -1.04 -17.98 23.18
N LEU A 64 -0.81 -18.44 21.94
CA LEU A 64 -1.85 -18.69 20.92
C LEU A 64 -3.01 -19.57 21.42
N ALA A 65 -2.81 -20.29 22.53
CA ALA A 65 -3.83 -21.12 23.18
C ALA A 65 -4.96 -20.31 23.84
N THR A 66 -4.80 -18.97 24.01
CA THR A 66 -5.85 -18.13 24.58
C THR A 66 -6.55 -17.34 23.47
N GLU A 67 -7.85 -17.11 23.62
CA GLU A 67 -8.61 -16.31 22.65
C GLU A 67 -8.05 -14.89 22.50
N ALA A 68 -7.60 -14.27 23.59
CA ALA A 68 -6.96 -12.97 23.57
C ALA A 68 -5.62 -12.98 22.80
N GLY A 69 -4.85 -14.08 22.91
CA GLY A 69 -3.63 -14.25 22.13
C GLY A 69 -3.91 -14.42 20.64
N LEU A 70 -4.91 -15.21 20.29
CA LEU A 70 -5.36 -15.37 18.89
C LEU A 70 -5.89 -14.07 18.31
N ALA A 71 -6.64 -13.28 19.07
CA ALA A 71 -7.14 -11.98 18.63
C ALA A 71 -5.99 -11.02 18.31
N ARG A 72 -4.97 -10.94 19.19
CA ARG A 72 -3.76 -10.10 18.97
C ARG A 72 -2.95 -10.57 17.76
N PHE A 73 -2.80 -11.89 17.61
CA PHE A 73 -2.11 -12.45 16.44
C PHE A 73 -2.85 -12.13 15.15
N ASN A 74 -4.16 -12.33 15.11
CA ASN A 74 -5.01 -11.95 13.99
C ASN A 74 -4.86 -10.47 13.62
N PHE A 75 -4.88 -9.59 14.62
CA PHE A 75 -4.72 -8.15 14.42
C PHE A 75 -3.40 -7.81 13.71
N VAL A 76 -2.29 -8.36 14.20
CA VAL A 76 -0.96 -8.15 13.64
C VAL A 76 -0.86 -8.78 12.26
N TYR A 77 -1.33 -10.01 12.11
CA TYR A 77 -1.22 -10.76 10.85
C TYR A 77 -2.00 -10.11 9.71
N ILE A 78 -3.27 -9.77 9.94
CA ILE A 78 -4.11 -9.09 8.94
C ILE A 78 -3.54 -7.71 8.61
N GLY A 79 -3.12 -6.93 9.63
CA GLY A 79 -2.46 -5.65 9.42
C GLY A 79 -1.23 -5.76 8.51
N ASN A 80 -0.34 -6.71 8.81
CA ASN A 80 0.86 -6.94 8.01
C ASN A 80 0.55 -7.47 6.60
N ALA A 81 -0.45 -8.35 6.45
CA ALA A 81 -0.88 -8.83 5.15
C ALA A 81 -1.33 -7.65 4.26
N PHE A 82 -2.17 -6.76 4.77
CA PHE A 82 -2.60 -5.58 4.03
C PHE A 82 -1.50 -4.51 3.87
N PHE A 83 -0.50 -4.49 4.75
CA PHE A 83 0.67 -3.61 4.60
C PHE A 83 1.50 -3.93 3.35
N ILE A 84 1.40 -5.13 2.78
CA ILE A 84 1.99 -5.48 1.49
C ILE A 84 1.52 -4.53 0.38
N PHE A 85 0.27 -4.05 0.44
CA PHE A 85 -0.22 -3.02 -0.49
C PHE A 85 0.55 -1.71 -0.34
N VAL A 86 0.86 -1.30 0.89
CA VAL A 86 1.63 -0.06 1.15
C VAL A 86 3.02 -0.19 0.53
N GLY A 87 3.75 -1.26 0.85
CA GLY A 87 5.08 -1.50 0.32
C GLY A 87 5.10 -1.57 -1.22
N ASN A 88 4.27 -2.40 -1.81
CA ASN A 88 4.30 -2.61 -3.26
C ASN A 88 3.72 -1.42 -4.04
N THR A 89 2.58 -0.87 -3.63
CA THR A 89 1.91 0.19 -4.40
C THR A 89 2.63 1.51 -4.25
N LEU A 90 2.94 1.92 -3.03
CA LEU A 90 3.54 3.22 -2.76
C LEU A 90 4.98 3.28 -3.28
N PHE A 91 5.83 2.32 -2.86
CA PHE A 91 7.22 2.25 -3.29
C PHE A 91 7.33 1.96 -4.80
N GLY A 92 6.50 1.03 -5.30
CA GLY A 92 6.48 0.70 -6.72
C GLY A 92 6.03 1.86 -7.61
N THR A 93 5.06 2.68 -7.17
CA THR A 93 4.63 3.88 -7.91
C THR A 93 5.72 4.95 -7.92
N PHE A 94 6.35 5.17 -6.77
CA PHE A 94 7.48 6.06 -6.63
C PHE A 94 8.62 5.71 -7.59
N GLN A 95 8.98 4.43 -7.70
CA GLN A 95 10.07 3.97 -8.54
C GLN A 95 9.80 4.08 -10.05
N VAL A 96 8.56 4.28 -10.51
CA VAL A 96 8.24 4.33 -11.95
C VAL A 96 9.07 5.37 -12.69
N ILE A 97 9.15 6.61 -12.15
CA ILE A 97 9.92 7.68 -12.81
C ILE A 97 11.41 7.37 -12.86
N GLN A 98 11.93 6.79 -11.79
CA GLN A 98 13.35 6.42 -11.74
C GLN A 98 13.66 5.26 -12.69
N ALA A 99 12.83 4.22 -12.69
CA ALA A 99 13.01 3.08 -13.58
C ALA A 99 12.96 3.52 -15.06
N ASP A 100 12.00 4.37 -15.41
CA ASP A 100 11.85 4.87 -16.77
C ASP A 100 13.00 5.80 -17.19
N ARG A 101 13.63 6.51 -16.26
CA ARG A 101 14.74 7.41 -16.54
C ARG A 101 16.09 6.68 -16.54
N GLU A 102 16.37 5.92 -15.47
CA GLU A 102 17.72 5.37 -15.25
C GLU A 102 17.91 3.97 -15.85
N TRP A 103 16.92 3.09 -15.70
CA TRP A 103 17.07 1.68 -16.08
C TRP A 103 16.54 1.38 -17.47
N TYR A 104 15.33 1.83 -17.78
CA TYR A 104 14.71 1.52 -19.08
C TYR A 104 14.95 2.59 -20.14
N GLN A 105 15.34 3.80 -19.74
CA GLN A 105 15.53 4.97 -20.61
C GLN A 105 14.31 5.25 -21.51
N THR A 106 13.12 4.89 -21.02
CA THR A 106 11.85 5.02 -21.74
C THR A 106 11.19 6.37 -21.55
N LEU A 107 11.64 7.17 -20.59
CA LEU A 107 11.03 8.45 -20.22
C LEU A 107 10.81 9.37 -21.45
N ARG A 108 11.84 9.52 -22.29
CA ARG A 108 11.76 10.36 -23.49
C ARG A 108 10.72 9.87 -24.49
N TYR A 109 10.56 8.56 -24.66
CA TYR A 109 9.58 7.96 -25.58
C TYR A 109 8.16 8.20 -25.08
N VAL A 110 7.92 8.11 -23.77
CA VAL A 110 6.61 8.42 -23.20
C VAL A 110 6.26 9.90 -23.39
N TYR A 111 7.24 10.82 -23.25
CA TYR A 111 7.02 12.26 -23.49
C TYR A 111 6.82 12.61 -24.98
N MET A 112 7.37 11.84 -25.90
CA MET A 112 7.11 12.01 -27.34
C MET A 112 5.75 11.44 -27.77
N SER A 113 5.13 10.60 -26.95
CA SER A 113 3.83 10.03 -27.23
C SER A 113 2.69 10.98 -26.86
N PRO A 114 1.47 10.85 -27.44
CA PRO A 114 0.32 11.69 -27.10
C PRO A 114 -0.32 11.31 -25.76
N VAL A 115 0.40 10.61 -24.89
CA VAL A 115 -0.05 10.13 -23.57
C VAL A 115 0.29 11.15 -22.51
N SER A 116 -0.65 11.41 -21.58
CA SER A 116 -0.35 12.16 -20.36
C SER A 116 0.54 11.31 -19.45
N TYR A 117 1.70 11.83 -19.06
CA TYR A 117 2.63 11.09 -18.19
C TYR A 117 2.02 10.78 -16.82
N TYR A 118 1.17 11.66 -16.29
CA TYR A 118 0.38 11.38 -15.09
C TYR A 118 -0.50 10.13 -15.25
N THR A 119 -1.26 10.05 -16.34
CA THR A 119 -2.12 8.88 -16.64
C THR A 119 -1.28 7.59 -16.81
N TYR A 120 -0.09 7.72 -17.39
CA TYR A 120 0.85 6.62 -17.52
C TYR A 120 1.30 6.09 -16.15
N ILE A 121 1.72 6.98 -15.24
CA ILE A 121 2.16 6.57 -13.88
C ILE A 121 1.01 5.92 -13.11
N VAL A 122 -0.19 6.48 -13.17
CA VAL A 122 -1.38 5.90 -12.52
C VAL A 122 -1.68 4.51 -13.08
N GLY A 123 -1.53 4.31 -14.39
CA GLY A 123 -1.66 2.99 -15.01
C GLY A 123 -0.61 1.99 -14.53
N ARG A 124 0.65 2.43 -14.41
CA ARG A 124 1.74 1.62 -13.84
C ARG A 124 1.49 1.28 -12.37
N ALA A 125 0.97 2.25 -11.59
CA ALA A 125 0.58 2.03 -10.19
C ALA A 125 -0.53 0.98 -10.05
N ALA A 126 -1.51 0.95 -10.96
CA ALA A 126 -2.55 -0.06 -10.96
C ALA A 126 -1.99 -1.49 -11.07
N THR A 127 -0.92 -1.68 -11.84
CA THR A 127 -0.21 -2.97 -11.90
C THR A 127 0.38 -3.35 -10.55
N LYS A 128 0.98 -2.39 -9.83
CA LYS A 128 1.55 -2.65 -8.49
C LYS A 128 0.46 -3.06 -7.49
N VAL A 129 -0.74 -2.46 -7.60
CA VAL A 129 -1.91 -2.89 -6.81
C VAL A 129 -2.29 -4.33 -7.14
N LEU A 130 -2.32 -4.72 -8.42
CA LEU A 130 -2.64 -6.10 -8.81
C LEU A 130 -1.61 -7.11 -8.26
N VAL A 131 -0.32 -6.84 -8.41
CA VAL A 131 0.75 -7.69 -7.86
C VAL A 131 0.65 -7.78 -6.34
N ALA A 132 0.38 -6.66 -5.66
CA ALA A 132 0.16 -6.65 -4.22
C ALA A 132 -1.07 -7.49 -3.82
N ALA A 133 -2.16 -7.43 -4.60
CA ALA A 133 -3.36 -8.22 -4.34
C ALA A 133 -3.07 -9.72 -4.37
N PHE A 134 -2.30 -10.21 -5.34
CA PHE A 134 -1.85 -11.60 -5.36
C PHE A 134 -1.05 -11.96 -4.11
N ALA A 135 -0.11 -11.12 -3.70
CA ALA A 135 0.71 -11.35 -2.52
C ALA A 135 -0.13 -11.38 -1.22
N VAL A 136 -1.08 -10.47 -1.08
CA VAL A 136 -2.02 -10.43 0.06
C VAL A 136 -2.90 -11.67 0.09
N PHE A 137 -3.43 -12.08 -1.06
CA PHE A 137 -4.24 -13.31 -1.17
C PHE A 137 -3.46 -14.55 -0.72
N ILE A 138 -2.21 -14.68 -1.15
CA ILE A 138 -1.33 -15.78 -0.75
C ILE A 138 -1.05 -15.71 0.76
N THR A 139 -0.72 -14.53 1.29
CA THR A 139 -0.44 -14.34 2.72
C THR A 139 -1.66 -14.70 3.57
N LEU A 140 -2.83 -14.17 3.24
CA LEU A 140 -4.06 -14.47 3.98
C LEU A 140 -4.45 -15.94 3.86
N GLY A 141 -4.37 -16.52 2.66
CA GLY A 141 -4.63 -17.95 2.43
C GLY A 141 -3.69 -18.85 3.24
N PHE A 142 -2.41 -18.50 3.30
CA PHE A 142 -1.43 -19.20 4.15
C PHE A 142 -1.79 -19.07 5.64
N GLY A 143 -2.17 -17.87 6.09
CA GLY A 143 -2.59 -17.61 7.47
C GLY A 143 -3.80 -18.46 7.89
N VAL A 144 -4.82 -18.52 7.04
CA VAL A 144 -6.03 -19.33 7.30
C VAL A 144 -5.71 -20.82 7.27
N ALA A 145 -4.88 -21.28 6.31
CA ALA A 145 -4.62 -22.72 6.13
C ALA A 145 -3.67 -23.30 7.19
N PHE A 146 -2.72 -22.53 7.69
CA PHE A 146 -1.61 -23.06 8.51
C PHE A 146 -1.46 -22.39 9.88
N LEU A 147 -2.07 -21.21 10.11
CA LEU A 147 -1.80 -20.39 11.30
C LEU A 147 -3.05 -20.09 12.14
N ASP A 148 -4.16 -20.73 11.85
CA ASP A 148 -5.47 -20.50 12.50
C ASP A 148 -5.92 -19.02 12.49
N VAL A 149 -5.52 -18.29 11.45
CA VAL A 149 -5.99 -16.91 11.24
C VAL A 149 -7.47 -16.97 10.87
N ARG A 150 -8.30 -16.29 11.66
CA ARG A 150 -9.75 -16.29 11.46
C ARG A 150 -10.17 -15.05 10.67
N ILE A 151 -10.81 -15.30 9.56
CA ILE A 151 -11.40 -14.26 8.69
C ILE A 151 -12.90 -14.47 8.72
N ASP A 152 -13.64 -13.42 9.06
CA ASP A 152 -15.11 -13.40 9.09
C ASP A 152 -15.60 -12.17 8.32
N LEU A 153 -15.81 -12.34 7.02
CA LEU A 153 -16.35 -11.30 6.15
C LEU A 153 -17.82 -11.58 5.89
N SER A 154 -18.71 -10.97 6.66
CA SER A 154 -20.14 -11.12 6.48
C SER A 154 -20.62 -10.45 5.18
N LEU A 155 -21.69 -10.99 4.57
CA LEU A 155 -22.26 -10.42 3.33
C LEU A 155 -22.68 -8.95 3.49
N GLY A 156 -23.08 -8.54 4.70
CA GLY A 156 -23.45 -7.16 5.01
C GLY A 156 -22.26 -6.21 5.05
N GLU A 157 -21.05 -6.72 5.31
CA GLU A 157 -19.83 -5.91 5.41
C GLU A 157 -19.06 -5.79 4.09
N ILE A 158 -19.40 -6.62 3.10
CA ILE A 158 -18.76 -6.57 1.77
C ILE A 158 -18.78 -5.16 1.15
N PRO A 159 -19.89 -4.41 1.16
CA PRO A 159 -19.91 -3.06 0.59
C PRO A 159 -18.95 -2.10 1.32
N LEU A 160 -18.87 -2.19 2.65
CA LEU A 160 -17.98 -1.38 3.47
C LEU A 160 -16.51 -1.75 3.20
N PHE A 161 -16.21 -3.06 3.15
CA PHE A 161 -14.89 -3.56 2.80
C PHE A 161 -14.45 -3.07 1.42
N LEU A 162 -15.28 -3.21 0.40
CA LEU A 162 -14.96 -2.77 -0.96
C LEU A 162 -14.74 -1.25 -1.04
N ALA A 163 -15.59 -0.47 -0.36
CA ALA A 163 -15.44 0.98 -0.32
C ALA A 163 -14.13 1.38 0.37
N ALA A 164 -13.84 0.81 1.54
CA ALA A 164 -12.60 1.04 2.27
C ALA A 164 -11.37 0.61 1.44
N PHE A 165 -11.44 -0.57 0.82
CA PHE A 165 -10.35 -1.09 -0.01
C PHE A 165 -10.05 -0.17 -1.19
N LEU A 166 -11.06 0.21 -1.96
CA LEU A 166 -10.90 1.10 -3.12
C LEU A 166 -10.37 2.48 -2.73
N LEU A 167 -10.91 3.08 -1.66
CA LEU A 167 -10.43 4.37 -1.15
C LEU A 167 -8.99 4.29 -0.66
N GLY A 168 -8.62 3.21 0.03
CA GLY A 168 -7.25 2.96 0.46
C GLY A 168 -6.28 2.82 -0.70
N MET A 169 -6.65 2.05 -1.73
CA MET A 169 -5.83 1.94 -2.95
C MET A 169 -5.68 3.29 -3.66
N PHE A 170 -6.75 4.06 -3.73
CA PHE A 170 -6.74 5.40 -4.31
C PHE A 170 -5.82 6.34 -3.52
N THR A 171 -5.86 6.28 -2.18
CA THR A 171 -4.96 7.03 -1.29
C THR A 171 -3.51 6.64 -1.49
N LEU A 172 -3.21 5.34 -1.53
CA LEU A 172 -1.85 4.81 -1.73
C LEU A 172 -1.25 5.25 -3.07
N VAL A 173 -2.04 5.16 -4.15
CA VAL A 173 -1.62 5.64 -5.47
C VAL A 173 -1.38 7.15 -5.44
N GLY A 174 -2.26 7.92 -4.80
CA GLY A 174 -2.10 9.37 -4.65
C GLY A 174 -0.82 9.75 -3.93
N ILE A 175 -0.53 9.14 -2.78
CA ILE A 175 0.72 9.36 -2.04
C ILE A 175 1.93 8.91 -2.87
N GLY A 176 1.85 7.74 -3.52
CA GLY A 176 2.91 7.23 -4.38
C GLY A 176 3.24 8.16 -5.54
N VAL A 177 2.23 8.76 -6.18
CA VAL A 177 2.42 9.77 -7.24
C VAL A 177 3.02 11.06 -6.69
N CYS A 178 2.65 11.51 -5.48
CA CYS A 178 3.30 12.65 -4.83
C CYS A 178 4.79 12.41 -4.66
N LEU A 179 5.18 11.24 -4.17
CA LEU A 179 6.58 10.86 -4.00
C LEU A 179 7.30 10.72 -5.35
N ALA A 180 6.64 10.10 -6.33
CA ALA A 180 7.16 10.00 -7.69
C ALA A 180 7.44 11.38 -8.30
N ALA A 181 6.55 12.35 -8.06
CA ALA A 181 6.74 13.72 -8.53
C ALA A 181 8.01 14.37 -7.97
N LEU A 182 8.33 14.14 -6.70
CA LEU A 182 9.56 14.66 -6.09
C LEU A 182 10.83 14.10 -6.76
N SER A 183 10.75 12.88 -7.32
CA SER A 183 11.90 12.26 -8.01
C SER A 183 12.33 12.99 -9.29
N PHE A 184 11.51 13.86 -9.86
CA PHE A 184 11.92 14.69 -10.99
C PHE A 184 13.07 15.65 -10.65
N LEU A 185 13.12 16.17 -9.44
CA LEU A 185 14.11 17.15 -9.02
C LEU A 185 15.28 16.56 -8.22
N THR A 186 15.06 15.43 -7.55
CA THR A 186 15.97 14.87 -6.55
C THR A 186 16.42 13.45 -6.93
N ALA A 187 17.29 13.34 -7.93
CA ALA A 187 17.67 12.04 -8.45
C ALA A 187 18.50 11.16 -7.49
N ARG A 188 19.39 11.75 -6.67
CA ARG A 188 20.38 10.98 -5.88
C ARG A 188 19.93 10.59 -4.46
N HIS A 189 19.07 11.37 -3.81
CA HIS A 189 18.79 11.20 -2.37
C HIS A 189 17.41 10.64 -2.05
N ILE A 190 16.60 10.39 -3.07
CA ILE A 190 15.20 10.09 -2.88
C ILE A 190 14.93 8.62 -2.51
N HIS A 191 15.89 7.71 -2.76
CA HIS A 191 15.76 6.30 -2.36
C HIS A 191 15.55 6.14 -0.86
N GLY A 192 16.32 6.85 -0.04
CA GLY A 192 16.18 6.80 1.42
C GLY A 192 14.80 7.29 1.91
N LEU A 193 14.24 8.31 1.25
CA LEU A 193 12.87 8.76 1.55
C LEU A 193 11.82 7.71 1.18
N ALA A 194 11.99 7.07 0.05
CA ALA A 194 11.04 6.07 -0.43
C ALA A 194 11.02 4.81 0.43
N GLU A 195 12.15 4.41 0.99
CA GLU A 195 12.24 3.29 1.92
C GLU A 195 11.80 3.69 3.35
N GLY A 196 12.07 4.91 3.77
CA GLY A 196 11.71 5.42 5.09
C GLY A 196 10.21 5.64 5.28
N ILE A 197 9.50 6.14 4.27
CA ILE A 197 8.07 6.46 4.37
C ILE A 197 7.19 5.24 4.66
N PRO A 198 7.33 4.08 3.97
CA PRO A 198 6.63 2.87 4.38
C PRO A 198 6.94 2.46 5.82
N GLY A 199 8.18 2.62 6.28
CA GLY A 199 8.56 2.36 7.67
C GLY A 199 7.82 3.25 8.67
N LEU A 200 7.65 4.54 8.37
CA LEU A 200 6.83 5.45 9.17
C LEU A 200 5.36 5.01 9.21
N PHE A 201 4.79 4.61 8.08
CA PHE A 201 3.41 4.10 8.05
C PHE A 201 3.27 2.79 8.81
N TYR A 202 4.29 1.92 8.77
CA TYR A 202 4.30 0.67 9.52
C TYR A 202 4.24 0.90 11.03
N LEU A 203 4.92 1.96 11.51
CA LEU A 203 4.95 2.34 12.91
C LEU A 203 3.69 3.11 13.35
N PHE A 204 3.28 4.14 12.60
CA PHE A 204 2.27 5.09 13.05
C PHE A 204 0.83 4.78 12.59
N CYS A 205 0.63 3.88 11.63
CA CYS A 205 -0.72 3.52 11.17
C CYS A 205 -1.35 2.33 11.92
N GLY A 206 -0.75 1.92 13.05
CA GLY A 206 -1.31 0.83 13.84
C GLY A 206 -1.20 -0.54 13.17
N VAL A 207 -0.18 -0.79 12.33
CA VAL A 207 -0.04 -2.06 11.60
C VAL A 207 0.32 -3.21 12.53
N LEU A 208 1.35 -3.03 13.37
CA LEU A 208 1.85 -4.06 14.30
C LEU A 208 1.17 -4.02 15.67
N PHE A 209 0.79 -2.84 16.11
CA PHE A 209 0.21 -2.63 17.42
C PHE A 209 -0.85 -1.54 17.35
N PRO A 210 -1.82 -1.55 18.27
CA PRO A 210 -2.84 -0.51 18.34
C PRO A 210 -2.23 0.86 18.58
N LEU A 211 -2.83 1.92 18.04
CA LEU A 211 -2.36 3.30 18.22
C LEU A 211 -2.27 3.72 19.68
N THR A 212 -3.11 3.18 20.53
CA THR A 212 -3.14 3.43 21.97
C THR A 212 -1.85 3.09 22.71
N VAL A 213 -0.98 2.26 22.13
CA VAL A 213 0.35 1.93 22.69
C VAL A 213 1.34 3.07 22.49
N LEU A 214 1.10 3.95 21.49
CA LEU A 214 1.99 5.08 21.22
C LEU A 214 1.78 6.21 22.23
N PRO A 215 2.82 7.02 22.51
CA PRO A 215 2.65 8.26 23.27
C PRO A 215 1.72 9.24 22.52
N ASP A 216 1.14 10.20 23.23
CA ASP A 216 0.09 11.12 22.71
C ASP A 216 0.47 11.82 21.40
N TRP A 217 1.75 12.23 21.26
CA TRP A 217 2.25 12.83 20.03
C TRP A 217 2.26 11.81 18.87
N GLY A 218 2.56 10.54 19.16
CA GLY A 218 2.55 9.47 18.17
C GLY A 218 1.14 9.10 17.72
N GLN A 219 0.18 9.08 18.66
CA GLN A 219 -1.24 8.89 18.36
C GLN A 219 -1.76 10.03 17.46
N SER A 220 -1.42 11.28 17.80
CA SER A 220 -1.80 12.46 17.00
C SER A 220 -1.26 12.37 15.57
N LEU A 221 0.00 11.94 15.39
CA LEU A 221 0.59 11.68 14.07
C LEU A 221 -0.15 10.54 13.35
N GLY A 222 -0.44 9.44 14.04
CA GLY A 222 -1.18 8.31 13.48
C GLY A 222 -2.55 8.73 12.96
N HIS A 223 -3.30 9.51 13.72
CA HIS A 223 -4.61 10.04 13.31
C HIS A 223 -4.53 11.04 12.15
N ALA A 224 -3.39 11.70 11.92
CA ALA A 224 -3.18 12.56 10.76
C ALA A 224 -2.94 11.77 9.46
N ILE A 225 -2.58 10.48 9.56
CA ILE A 225 -2.25 9.63 8.41
C ILE A 225 -3.52 8.90 7.93
N PRO A 226 -3.94 9.06 6.66
CA PRO A 226 -5.16 8.44 6.14
C PRO A 226 -5.15 6.91 6.18
N LEU A 227 -3.98 6.30 6.09
CA LEU A 227 -3.84 4.84 6.11
C LEU A 227 -4.26 4.22 7.45
N THR A 228 -4.22 4.97 8.55
CA THR A 228 -4.74 4.56 9.85
C THR A 228 -6.23 4.19 9.77
N TYR A 229 -7.03 5.06 9.15
CA TYR A 229 -8.47 4.81 8.94
C TYR A 229 -8.71 3.64 8.00
N TRP A 230 -7.83 3.46 7.03
CA TRP A 230 -7.89 2.33 6.11
C TRP A 230 -7.64 1.00 6.81
N PHE A 231 -6.55 0.88 7.59
CA PHE A 231 -6.26 -0.33 8.35
C PHE A 231 -7.35 -0.66 9.37
N GLU A 232 -7.89 0.38 10.00
CA GLU A 232 -9.01 0.25 10.93
C GLU A 232 -10.23 -0.40 10.26
N LEU A 233 -10.69 0.16 9.13
CA LEU A 233 -11.84 -0.35 8.39
C LEU A 233 -11.62 -1.76 7.84
N ILE A 234 -10.45 -2.03 7.29
CA ILE A 234 -10.11 -3.37 6.80
C ILE A 234 -10.22 -4.41 7.93
N ARG A 235 -9.68 -4.10 9.11
CA ARG A 235 -9.76 -5.01 10.25
C ARG A 235 -11.19 -5.19 10.74
N ARG A 236 -11.94 -4.10 10.88
CA ARG A 236 -13.35 -4.16 11.31
C ARG A 236 -14.21 -5.05 10.43
N THR A 237 -13.90 -5.11 9.13
CA THR A 237 -14.67 -5.89 8.15
C THR A 237 -14.14 -7.30 7.93
N VAL A 238 -12.88 -7.58 8.28
CA VAL A 238 -12.23 -8.87 7.98
C VAL A 238 -12.04 -9.72 9.23
N MET A 239 -11.89 -9.10 10.41
CA MET A 239 -11.74 -9.84 11.68
C MET A 239 -13.08 -10.19 12.28
N PRO A 240 -13.20 -11.36 12.97
CA PRO A 240 -14.36 -11.66 13.78
C PRO A 240 -14.63 -10.55 14.83
N SER A 241 -15.89 -10.17 15.01
CA SER A 241 -16.29 -9.13 15.97
C SER A 241 -15.80 -9.41 17.39
N ALA A 242 -15.86 -10.69 17.81
CA ALA A 242 -15.36 -11.11 19.10
C ALA A 242 -13.87 -10.81 19.32
N PHE A 243 -13.05 -10.81 18.25
CA PHE A 243 -11.64 -10.47 18.33
C PHE A 243 -11.42 -8.96 18.26
N TRP A 244 -12.13 -8.31 17.35
CA TRP A 244 -12.02 -6.87 17.16
C TRP A 244 -12.35 -6.07 18.42
N GLU A 245 -13.45 -6.39 19.10
CA GLU A 245 -13.93 -5.68 20.31
C GLU A 245 -12.97 -5.78 21.50
N THR A 246 -12.01 -6.74 21.49
CA THR A 246 -11.04 -6.91 22.58
C THR A 246 -9.81 -6.04 22.43
N ILE A 247 -9.60 -5.38 21.28
CA ILE A 247 -8.35 -4.66 20.97
C ILE A 247 -8.61 -3.14 20.98
N PRO A 248 -8.01 -2.40 21.94
CA PRO A 248 -8.16 -0.94 22.00
C PRO A 248 -7.36 -0.27 20.87
N THR A 249 -8.01 0.15 19.79
CA THR A 249 -7.35 0.76 18.61
C THR A 249 -7.23 2.27 18.67
N GLY A 250 -7.97 2.94 19.57
CA GLY A 250 -8.07 4.39 19.67
C GLY A 250 -9.17 5.00 18.78
N LEU A 251 -9.87 4.16 18.01
CA LEU A 251 -11.03 4.53 17.22
C LEU A 251 -12.29 3.75 17.64
N GLU A 252 -12.22 3.10 18.82
CA GLU A 252 -13.36 2.40 19.40
C GLU A 252 -14.55 3.37 19.59
N GLY A 253 -15.74 2.88 19.30
CA GLY A 253 -16.96 3.68 19.41
C GLY A 253 -17.18 4.70 18.29
N VAL A 254 -16.23 4.90 17.39
CA VAL A 254 -16.47 5.71 16.19
C VAL A 254 -17.20 4.86 15.16
N GLU A 255 -18.32 5.38 14.66
CA GLU A 255 -19.15 4.68 13.69
C GLU A 255 -18.32 4.39 12.39
N PRO A 256 -18.41 3.18 11.80
CA PRO A 256 -17.64 2.82 10.60
C PRO A 256 -17.83 3.78 9.43
N LEU A 257 -19.04 4.37 9.31
CA LEU A 257 -19.32 5.35 8.26
C LEU A 257 -18.52 6.64 8.44
N VAL A 258 -18.33 7.10 9.68
CA VAL A 258 -17.53 8.29 10.00
C VAL A 258 -16.05 8.05 9.65
N VAL A 259 -15.52 6.86 9.97
CA VAL A 259 -14.16 6.46 9.60
C VAL A 259 -14.01 6.39 8.09
N LEU A 260 -15.02 5.86 7.38
CA LEU A 260 -15.03 5.80 5.91
C LEU A 260 -15.06 7.21 5.29
N LEU A 261 -15.83 8.13 5.85
CA LEU A 261 -15.86 9.52 5.39
C LEU A 261 -14.52 10.22 5.63
N ALA A 262 -13.87 10.01 6.76
CA ALA A 262 -12.53 10.53 7.02
C ALA A 262 -11.51 10.01 5.99
N LEU A 263 -11.58 8.71 5.67
CA LEU A 263 -10.75 8.11 4.62
C LEU A 263 -11.08 8.71 3.24
N ALA A 264 -12.34 8.90 2.89
CA ALA A 264 -12.76 9.46 1.60
C ALA A 264 -12.30 10.91 1.41
N VAL A 265 -12.44 11.73 2.46
CA VAL A 265 -11.95 13.13 2.45
C VAL A 265 -10.44 13.15 2.26
N SER A 266 -9.71 12.38 3.06
CA SER A 266 -8.25 12.33 2.95
C SER A 266 -7.77 11.77 1.61
N ALA A 267 -8.42 10.73 1.08
CA ALA A 267 -8.14 10.18 -0.25
C ALA A 267 -8.32 11.24 -1.35
N THR A 268 -9.39 12.02 -1.26
CA THR A 268 -9.66 13.13 -2.21
C THR A 268 -8.59 14.21 -2.12
N VAL A 269 -8.21 14.62 -0.90
CA VAL A 269 -7.16 15.61 -0.66
C VAL A 269 -5.83 15.15 -1.25
N PHE A 270 -5.40 13.92 -0.97
CA PHE A 270 -4.14 13.38 -1.50
C PHE A 270 -4.17 13.24 -3.02
N PHE A 271 -5.31 12.89 -3.59
CA PHE A 271 -5.45 12.82 -5.04
C PHE A 271 -5.32 14.19 -5.72
N LEU A 272 -5.99 15.21 -5.20
CA LEU A 272 -5.87 16.57 -5.72
C LEU A 272 -4.45 17.11 -5.53
N LEU A 273 -3.84 16.84 -4.38
CA LEU A 273 -2.45 17.19 -4.08
C LEU A 273 -1.50 16.51 -5.08
N SER A 274 -1.73 15.23 -5.40
CA SER A 274 -0.88 14.49 -6.34
C SER A 274 -0.89 15.10 -7.74
N ILE A 275 -2.06 15.53 -8.24
CA ILE A 275 -2.18 16.22 -9.54
C ILE A 275 -1.44 17.54 -9.52
N GLY A 276 -1.64 18.36 -8.47
CA GLY A 276 -1.01 19.67 -8.35
C GLY A 276 0.51 19.58 -8.24
N LEU A 277 0.97 18.73 -7.32
CA LEU A 277 2.40 18.52 -7.07
C LEU A 277 3.10 17.93 -8.31
N PHE A 278 2.46 16.95 -8.96
CA PHE A 278 3.02 16.34 -10.16
C PHE A 278 3.22 17.36 -11.28
N ARG A 279 2.21 18.19 -11.58
CA ARG A 279 2.30 19.25 -12.60
C ARG A 279 3.37 20.26 -12.25
N LEU A 280 3.46 20.67 -10.98
CA LEU A 280 4.47 21.61 -10.51
C LEU A 280 5.89 21.07 -10.68
N MET A 281 6.13 19.83 -10.21
CA MET A 281 7.45 19.21 -10.27
C MET A 281 7.88 18.92 -11.72
N GLU A 282 6.95 18.46 -12.56
CA GLU A 282 7.18 18.28 -13.99
C GLU A 282 7.55 19.60 -14.68
N TYR A 283 6.82 20.69 -14.39
CA TYR A 283 7.13 22.01 -14.92
C TYR A 283 8.52 22.51 -14.50
N LEU A 284 8.84 22.38 -13.21
CA LEU A 284 10.15 22.78 -12.68
C LEU A 284 11.29 21.94 -13.28
N ALA A 285 11.09 20.64 -13.44
CA ALA A 285 12.08 19.76 -14.06
C ALA A 285 12.32 20.10 -15.53
N ARG A 286 11.26 20.42 -16.29
CA ARG A 286 11.37 20.91 -17.68
C ARG A 286 12.16 22.22 -17.74
N LYS A 287 11.82 23.20 -16.88
CA LYS A 287 12.50 24.49 -16.82
C LYS A 287 13.99 24.38 -16.45
N ALA A 288 14.32 23.42 -15.58
CA ALA A 288 15.69 23.18 -15.14
C ALA A 288 16.49 22.25 -16.07
N GLY A 289 15.89 21.73 -17.15
CA GLY A 289 16.53 20.78 -18.07
C GLY A 289 16.88 19.43 -17.45
N LYS A 290 16.20 19.05 -16.33
CA LYS A 290 16.50 17.86 -15.54
C LYS A 290 15.68 16.61 -15.90
N LEU A 291 14.79 16.70 -16.87
CA LEU A 291 13.92 15.60 -17.26
C LEU A 291 14.67 14.33 -17.68
N ASP A 292 15.77 14.52 -18.40
CA ASP A 292 16.54 13.46 -19.06
C ASP A 292 17.94 13.28 -18.44
N MET A 293 18.18 13.87 -17.26
CA MET A 293 19.46 13.71 -16.56
C MET A 293 19.54 12.31 -15.94
N THR A 294 20.36 11.44 -16.53
CA THR A 294 20.77 10.19 -15.88
C THR A 294 21.76 10.51 -14.76
N THR A 295 21.56 9.90 -13.60
CA THR A 295 22.38 10.15 -12.39
C THR A 295 23.15 8.90 -11.96
N SER A 296 23.06 7.84 -12.74
CA SER A 296 23.68 6.54 -12.47
C SER A 296 25.20 6.51 -12.78
N TYR A 297 25.82 7.64 -13.11
CA TYR A 297 27.27 7.74 -13.37
C TYR A 297 27.95 8.74 -12.47
#